data_7ffdad6b2755203d3743c1b26c28ded2
#
_entry.id   7ffdad6b2755203d3743c1b26c28ded2
#
_cell.length_a   1.000
_cell.length_b   1.000
_cell.length_c   1.000
_cell.angle_alpha   90.00
_cell.angle_beta   90.00
_cell.angle_gamma   90.00
#
_symmetry.space_group_name_H-M   'P 1'
#
loop_
_entity.id
_entity.type
_entity.pdbx_description
1 polymer ?
#
loop_
_entity_poly.entity_id
_entity_poly.type
_entity_poly.pdbx_seq_one_letter_code
_entity_poly.pdbx_strand_id
1 'polypeptide(L)'
;MTTLENTIGNTPLIKLQRLTPANGSEVWLKLEGNNPAGSVKDRAAWSMINQAELRGDIAPGDQLIEATSGNTGIALAMIAAMKGYRLRLLMPDNMSQERQDAMRAYGAELILVPREQGMEGARDLAQAMAARGEGRVLDQFNNPDNPLGHYQTTGPELWQQSNQRMTHFVSSMGTTGTINGVGRFLKELNTGVQVIGLQPSEGSSIPGIRRWPLAYLPGIYRPDLVDDVIDMTQKEAEETMRALARREGIFCGVSSGGAVAGALRIAQANPGSVVVAIACDRGDRYLSTGLYHQ
;
A
#
# COMPACT_ATOMS: atom_id res chain seq x y z
N MET A 1 5.72 -15.66 -23.70
CA MET A 1 4.76 -16.30 -22.76
C MET A 1 4.56 -15.33 -21.61
N THR A 2 3.33 -14.99 -21.23
CA THR A 2 3.07 -14.08 -20.10
C THR A 2 3.07 -14.89 -18.81
N THR A 3 3.89 -14.50 -17.85
CA THR A 3 3.98 -15.12 -16.53
C THR A 3 3.24 -14.28 -15.49
N LEU A 4 3.04 -14.77 -14.27
CA LEU A 4 2.28 -14.06 -13.24
C LEU A 4 2.93 -12.72 -12.86
N GLU A 5 4.26 -12.66 -12.83
CA GLU A 5 4.99 -11.42 -12.56
C GLU A 5 4.67 -10.29 -13.56
N ASN A 6 4.38 -10.63 -14.82
CA ASN A 6 4.01 -9.65 -15.84
C ASN A 6 2.63 -9.03 -15.61
N THR A 7 1.88 -9.54 -14.66
CA THR A 7 0.56 -9.01 -14.27
C THR A 7 0.63 -8.09 -13.05
N ILE A 8 1.80 -7.95 -12.42
CA ILE A 8 2.04 -6.99 -11.34
C ILE A 8 2.18 -5.60 -11.95
N GLY A 9 1.34 -4.68 -11.52
CA GLY A 9 1.30 -3.35 -12.10
C GLY A 9 0.36 -3.23 -13.30
N ASN A 10 0.51 -2.16 -14.05
CA ASN A 10 -0.35 -1.79 -15.15
C ASN A 10 -1.86 -1.86 -14.79
N THR A 11 -2.16 -1.52 -13.55
CA THR A 11 -3.52 -1.54 -13.02
C THR A 11 -4.36 -0.42 -13.64
N PRO A 12 -5.70 -0.56 -13.71
CA PRO A 12 -6.56 0.48 -14.26
C PRO A 12 -6.50 1.79 -13.45
N LEU A 13 -6.54 2.91 -14.16
CA LEU A 13 -6.86 4.23 -13.59
C LEU A 13 -8.24 4.62 -14.11
N ILE A 14 -9.21 4.85 -13.23
CA ILE A 14 -10.59 5.17 -13.58
C ILE A 14 -11.01 6.52 -13.01
N LYS A 15 -11.87 7.24 -13.73
CA LYS A 15 -12.45 8.50 -13.27
C LYS A 15 -13.73 8.23 -12.48
N LEU A 16 -13.86 8.81 -11.28
CA LEU A 16 -15.11 8.80 -10.52
C LEU A 16 -16.17 9.66 -11.24
N GLN A 17 -17.41 9.16 -11.25
CA GLN A 17 -18.49 9.79 -12.04
C GLN A 17 -19.56 10.45 -11.17
N ARG A 18 -19.75 9.98 -9.93
CA ARG A 18 -20.89 10.37 -9.09
C ARG A 18 -20.49 11.04 -7.77
N LEU A 19 -19.25 10.88 -7.34
CA LEU A 19 -18.74 11.47 -6.10
C LEU A 19 -17.95 12.76 -6.34
N THR A 20 -17.45 12.98 -7.54
CA THR A 20 -16.64 14.16 -7.89
C THR A 20 -17.48 15.44 -7.80
N PRO A 21 -16.95 16.56 -7.23
CA PRO A 21 -17.64 17.83 -7.17
C PRO A 21 -17.99 18.39 -8.56
N ALA A 22 -19.14 19.09 -8.68
CA ALA A 22 -19.59 19.71 -9.93
C ALA A 22 -18.92 21.10 -10.15
N ASN A 23 -17.60 21.18 -10.07
CA ASN A 23 -16.81 22.41 -10.20
C ASN A 23 -15.73 22.35 -11.31
N GLY A 24 -15.85 21.38 -12.21
CA GLY A 24 -14.89 21.17 -13.29
C GLY A 24 -13.68 20.32 -12.90
N SER A 25 -13.57 19.89 -11.62
CA SER A 25 -12.49 19.00 -11.19
C SER A 25 -12.76 17.55 -11.61
N GLU A 26 -11.69 16.77 -11.67
CA GLU A 26 -11.73 15.33 -11.91
C GLU A 26 -11.05 14.60 -10.76
N VAL A 27 -11.68 13.53 -10.27
CA VAL A 27 -11.05 12.62 -9.30
C VAL A 27 -10.88 11.26 -9.96
N TRP A 28 -9.65 10.79 -9.99
CA TRP A 28 -9.26 9.52 -10.60
C TRP A 28 -8.74 8.57 -9.55
N LEU A 29 -9.00 7.28 -9.72
CA LEU A 29 -8.65 6.26 -8.75
C LEU A 29 -7.87 5.12 -9.42
N LYS A 30 -6.64 4.90 -8.95
CA LYS A 30 -5.77 3.81 -9.38
C LYS A 30 -6.13 2.53 -8.62
N LEU A 31 -6.63 1.52 -9.34
CA LEU A 31 -7.17 0.30 -8.76
C LEU A 31 -6.08 -0.73 -8.47
N GLU A 32 -5.30 -0.52 -7.41
CA GLU A 32 -4.21 -1.41 -7.02
C GLU A 32 -4.67 -2.78 -6.48
N GLY A 33 -5.96 -2.90 -6.13
CA GLY A 33 -6.59 -4.18 -5.87
C GLY A 33 -6.63 -5.15 -7.06
N ASN A 34 -6.32 -4.66 -8.28
CA ASN A 34 -6.24 -5.48 -9.48
C ASN A 34 -4.87 -6.16 -9.68
N ASN A 35 -3.89 -5.88 -8.83
CA ASN A 35 -2.67 -6.68 -8.78
C ASN A 35 -2.99 -8.14 -8.40
N PRO A 36 -2.17 -9.13 -8.79
CA PRO A 36 -2.49 -10.57 -8.61
C PRO A 36 -2.67 -11.00 -7.15
N ALA A 37 -1.89 -10.48 -6.19
CA ALA A 37 -2.15 -10.69 -4.77
C ALA A 37 -3.16 -9.70 -4.18
N GLY A 38 -3.75 -8.81 -4.99
CA GLY A 38 -4.89 -7.96 -4.67
C GLY A 38 -4.56 -6.68 -3.92
N SER A 39 -3.35 -6.13 -4.03
CA SER A 39 -3.03 -4.85 -3.39
C SER A 39 -1.84 -4.11 -4.01
N VAL A 40 -1.68 -2.85 -3.60
CA VAL A 40 -0.53 -2.00 -3.91
C VAL A 40 0.81 -2.60 -3.44
N LYS A 41 0.79 -3.53 -2.48
CA LYS A 41 1.98 -4.15 -1.91
C LYS A 41 2.64 -5.18 -2.83
N ASP A 42 1.93 -5.66 -3.84
CA ASP A 42 2.49 -6.55 -4.86
C ASP A 42 3.69 -5.92 -5.54
N ARG A 43 3.61 -4.62 -5.82
CA ARG A 43 4.72 -3.86 -6.44
C ARG A 43 5.94 -3.72 -5.52
N ALA A 44 5.72 -3.35 -4.25
CA ALA A 44 6.80 -3.20 -3.28
C ALA A 44 7.47 -4.56 -3.01
N ALA A 45 6.69 -5.61 -2.81
CA ALA A 45 7.20 -6.96 -2.56
C ALA A 45 7.98 -7.50 -3.76
N TRP A 46 7.46 -7.31 -4.97
CA TRP A 46 8.16 -7.67 -6.21
C TRP A 46 9.50 -6.94 -6.32
N SER A 47 9.50 -5.62 -6.12
CA SER A 47 10.72 -4.82 -6.21
C SER A 47 11.77 -5.23 -5.18
N MET A 48 11.38 -5.40 -3.92
CA MET A 48 12.31 -5.80 -2.86
C MET A 48 12.97 -7.14 -3.13
N ILE A 49 12.21 -8.15 -3.55
CA ILE A 49 12.77 -9.48 -3.85
C ILE A 49 13.63 -9.43 -5.13
N ASN A 50 13.12 -8.82 -6.20
CA ASN A 50 13.81 -8.79 -7.48
C ASN A 50 15.12 -7.99 -7.41
N GLN A 51 15.16 -6.88 -6.70
CA GLN A 51 16.38 -6.10 -6.52
C GLN A 51 17.40 -6.83 -5.63
N ALA A 52 16.95 -7.53 -4.60
CA ALA A 52 17.82 -8.35 -3.75
C ALA A 52 18.44 -9.51 -4.56
N GLU A 53 17.70 -10.15 -5.45
CA GLU A 53 18.24 -11.16 -6.39
C GLU A 53 19.28 -10.56 -7.33
N LEU A 54 18.97 -9.40 -7.93
CA LEU A 54 19.90 -8.74 -8.87
C LEU A 54 21.23 -8.35 -8.22
N ARG A 55 21.23 -8.06 -6.91
CA ARG A 55 22.45 -7.79 -6.15
C ARG A 55 23.16 -9.07 -5.66
N GLY A 56 22.53 -10.22 -5.81
CA GLY A 56 23.04 -11.49 -5.26
C GLY A 56 22.86 -11.60 -3.74
N ASP A 57 21.99 -10.80 -3.16
CA ASP A 57 21.68 -10.81 -1.72
C ASP A 57 20.88 -12.04 -1.30
N ILE A 58 20.04 -12.54 -2.19
CA ILE A 58 19.19 -13.73 -2.01
C ILE A 58 19.16 -14.55 -3.30
N ALA A 59 18.88 -15.84 -3.17
CA ALA A 59 18.67 -16.76 -4.29
C ALA A 59 17.48 -17.70 -4.01
N PRO A 60 16.82 -18.25 -5.06
CA PRO A 60 15.76 -19.24 -4.88
C PRO A 60 16.19 -20.36 -3.93
N GLY A 61 15.31 -20.74 -2.99
CA GLY A 61 15.59 -21.69 -1.92
C GLY A 61 15.99 -21.05 -0.58
N ASP A 62 16.38 -19.77 -0.56
CA ASP A 62 16.70 -19.08 0.67
C ASP A 62 15.47 -18.89 1.56
N GLN A 63 15.72 -18.68 2.86
CA GLN A 63 14.71 -18.36 3.85
C GLN A 63 14.56 -16.85 3.96
N LEU A 64 13.38 -16.35 3.60
CA LEU A 64 12.98 -14.96 3.84
C LEU A 64 12.15 -14.86 5.13
N ILE A 65 12.27 -13.72 5.79
CA ILE A 65 11.56 -13.39 7.04
C ILE A 65 10.96 -12.00 6.91
N GLU A 66 9.72 -11.80 7.32
CA GLU A 66 9.14 -10.46 7.41
C GLU A 66 8.10 -10.37 8.52
N ALA A 67 8.13 -9.27 9.26
CA ALA A 67 7.09 -8.95 10.25
C ALA A 67 5.98 -8.14 9.59
N THR A 68 4.86 -8.77 9.31
CA THR A 68 3.72 -8.12 8.65
C THR A 68 2.44 -8.92 8.82
N SER A 69 1.33 -8.23 9.05
CA SER A 69 0.00 -8.82 9.24
C SER A 69 -0.98 -8.50 8.12
N GLY A 70 -0.53 -7.81 7.08
CA GLY A 70 -1.41 -7.26 6.06
C GLY A 70 -1.03 -7.64 4.63
N ASN A 71 -1.35 -6.74 3.74
CA ASN A 71 -1.16 -6.90 2.30
C ASN A 71 0.28 -7.23 1.89
N THR A 72 1.27 -6.71 2.61
CA THR A 72 2.69 -7.04 2.34
C THR A 72 2.97 -8.52 2.53
N GLY A 73 2.46 -9.13 3.60
CA GLY A 73 2.65 -10.57 3.85
C GLY A 73 2.03 -11.43 2.75
N ILE A 74 0.82 -11.08 2.28
CA ILE A 74 0.16 -11.81 1.19
C ILE A 74 0.96 -11.66 -0.12
N ALA A 75 1.41 -10.45 -0.43
CA ALA A 75 2.21 -10.20 -1.63
C ALA A 75 3.56 -10.93 -1.60
N LEU A 76 4.27 -10.88 -0.47
CA LEU A 76 5.53 -11.62 -0.28
C LEU A 76 5.32 -13.13 -0.38
N ALA A 77 4.22 -13.66 0.18
CA ALA A 77 3.91 -15.08 0.10
C ALA A 77 3.66 -15.53 -1.34
N MET A 78 2.89 -14.76 -2.11
CA MET A 78 2.69 -15.02 -3.54
C MET A 78 4.02 -15.03 -4.30
N ILE A 79 4.87 -14.02 -4.11
CA ILE A 79 6.13 -13.91 -4.85
C ILE A 79 7.12 -14.98 -4.41
N ALA A 80 7.17 -15.30 -3.12
CA ALA A 80 8.00 -16.40 -2.61
C ALA A 80 7.61 -17.74 -3.25
N ALA A 81 6.31 -18.02 -3.35
CA ALA A 81 5.80 -19.22 -4.03
C ALA A 81 6.21 -19.24 -5.53
N MET A 82 6.08 -18.09 -6.23
CA MET A 82 6.44 -17.97 -7.64
C MET A 82 7.94 -18.23 -7.91
N LYS A 83 8.79 -17.74 -7.01
CA LYS A 83 10.25 -17.72 -7.21
C LYS A 83 10.98 -18.83 -6.45
N GLY A 84 10.27 -19.66 -5.67
CA GLY A 84 10.85 -20.79 -4.95
C GLY A 84 11.59 -20.40 -3.67
N TYR A 85 11.20 -19.33 -3.00
CA TYR A 85 11.68 -18.96 -1.67
C TYR A 85 10.88 -19.65 -0.57
N ARG A 86 11.53 -19.92 0.55
CA ARG A 86 10.86 -20.24 1.81
C ARG A 86 10.54 -18.92 2.53
N LEU A 87 9.36 -18.77 3.07
CA LEU A 87 8.94 -17.52 3.71
C LEU A 87 8.35 -17.77 5.10
N ARG A 88 8.86 -17.06 6.10
CA ARG A 88 8.31 -16.94 7.44
C ARG A 88 7.73 -15.54 7.66
N LEU A 89 6.47 -15.50 8.04
CA LEU A 89 5.77 -14.26 8.34
C LEU A 89 5.42 -14.19 9.83
N LEU A 90 5.82 -13.12 10.48
CA LEU A 90 5.61 -12.91 11.91
C LEU A 90 4.50 -11.88 12.10
N MET A 91 3.51 -12.21 12.93
CA MET A 91 2.38 -11.31 13.20
C MET A 91 1.71 -11.62 14.54
N PRO A 92 0.98 -10.66 15.13
CA PRO A 92 0.13 -10.94 16.30
C PRO A 92 -0.96 -11.96 15.99
N ASP A 93 -1.31 -12.80 16.96
CA ASP A 93 -2.26 -13.89 16.85
C ASP A 93 -3.72 -13.46 16.62
N ASN A 94 -4.05 -12.20 16.91
CA ASN A 94 -5.37 -11.61 16.74
C ASN A 94 -5.64 -11.05 15.32
N MET A 95 -4.77 -11.33 14.36
CA MET A 95 -5.00 -10.94 12.97
C MET A 95 -6.10 -11.79 12.33
N SER A 96 -6.83 -11.20 11.36
CA SER A 96 -7.97 -11.87 10.74
C SER A 96 -7.59 -13.22 10.11
N GLN A 97 -8.49 -14.20 10.24
CA GLN A 97 -8.28 -15.56 9.75
C GLN A 97 -8.05 -15.56 8.24
N GLU A 98 -8.80 -14.78 7.48
CA GLU A 98 -8.70 -14.71 6.03
C GLU A 98 -7.30 -14.30 5.56
N ARG A 99 -6.64 -13.37 6.28
CA ARG A 99 -5.26 -12.97 5.96
C ARG A 99 -4.27 -14.09 6.24
N GLN A 100 -4.43 -14.76 7.39
CA GLN A 100 -3.59 -15.90 7.74
C GLN A 100 -3.74 -17.03 6.73
N ASP A 101 -4.98 -17.33 6.34
CA ASP A 101 -5.28 -18.41 5.38
C ASP A 101 -4.75 -18.08 3.98
N ALA A 102 -4.87 -16.84 3.54
CA ALA A 102 -4.29 -16.41 2.26
C ALA A 102 -2.76 -16.59 2.23
N MET A 103 -2.06 -16.21 3.31
CA MET A 103 -0.61 -16.40 3.40
C MET A 103 -0.21 -17.89 3.43
N ARG A 104 -0.94 -18.71 4.21
CA ARG A 104 -0.72 -20.17 4.25
C ARG A 104 -1.01 -20.85 2.91
N ALA A 105 -2.04 -20.39 2.19
CA ALA A 105 -2.38 -20.91 0.87
C ALA A 105 -1.25 -20.75 -0.15
N TYR A 106 -0.45 -19.68 -0.02
CA TYR A 106 0.77 -19.50 -0.81
C TYR A 106 1.99 -20.26 -0.24
N GLY A 107 1.85 -21.00 0.87
CA GLY A 107 2.93 -21.78 1.45
C GLY A 107 3.81 -21.06 2.47
N ALA A 108 3.43 -19.87 2.94
CA ALA A 108 4.17 -19.19 3.99
C ALA A 108 3.98 -19.86 5.36
N GLU A 109 5.07 -19.99 6.11
CA GLU A 109 5.05 -20.37 7.53
C GLU A 109 4.69 -19.13 8.37
N LEU A 110 3.66 -19.25 9.23
CA LEU A 110 3.26 -18.17 10.11
C LEU A 110 3.78 -18.40 11.52
N ILE A 111 4.47 -17.43 12.06
CA ILE A 111 4.90 -17.37 13.45
C ILE A 111 4.03 -16.32 14.15
N LEU A 112 3.12 -16.81 15.01
CA LEU A 112 2.21 -15.93 15.74
C LEU A 112 2.85 -15.50 17.05
N VAL A 113 2.87 -14.20 17.32
CA VAL A 113 3.29 -13.63 18.60
C VAL A 113 2.04 -13.26 19.40
N PRO A 114 2.11 -13.27 20.74
CA PRO A 114 1.01 -12.78 21.58
C PRO A 114 0.57 -11.37 21.16
N ARG A 115 -0.73 -11.12 21.13
CA ARG A 115 -1.31 -9.81 20.75
C ARG A 115 -0.77 -8.64 21.57
N GLU A 116 -0.38 -8.90 22.83
CA GLU A 116 0.18 -7.92 23.76
C GLU A 116 1.54 -7.39 23.30
N GLN A 117 2.29 -8.18 22.54
CA GLN A 117 3.57 -7.77 21.96
C GLN A 117 3.38 -6.93 20.67
N GLY A 118 2.21 -7.04 20.04
CA GLY A 118 1.88 -6.27 18.85
C GLY A 118 2.81 -6.53 17.65
N MET A 119 2.78 -5.62 16.70
CA MET A 119 3.67 -5.68 15.53
C MET A 119 5.13 -5.34 15.89
N GLU A 120 5.36 -4.60 16.96
CA GLU A 120 6.68 -4.28 17.47
C GLU A 120 7.41 -5.56 17.93
N GLY A 121 6.76 -6.39 18.73
CA GLY A 121 7.32 -7.69 19.15
C GLY A 121 7.54 -8.64 17.97
N ALA A 122 6.66 -8.63 16.97
CA ALA A 122 6.87 -9.41 15.74
C ALA A 122 8.13 -8.93 14.97
N ARG A 123 8.38 -7.62 14.91
CA ARG A 123 9.57 -7.04 14.26
C ARG A 123 10.85 -7.39 15.03
N ASP A 124 10.83 -7.26 16.36
CA ASP A 124 11.98 -7.60 17.21
C ASP A 124 12.34 -9.08 17.07
N LEU A 125 11.35 -9.96 17.05
CA LEU A 125 11.57 -11.39 16.84
C LEU A 125 12.14 -11.69 15.45
N ALA A 126 11.63 -11.04 14.40
CA ALA A 126 12.14 -11.20 13.03
C ALA A 126 13.63 -10.79 12.95
N GLN A 127 14.00 -9.67 13.55
CA GLN A 127 15.38 -9.22 13.59
C GLN A 127 16.28 -10.17 14.40
N ALA A 128 15.78 -10.67 15.55
CA ALA A 128 16.51 -11.65 16.35
C ALA A 128 16.72 -12.97 15.57
N MET A 129 15.75 -13.43 14.78
CA MET A 129 15.87 -14.60 13.92
C MET A 129 16.93 -14.39 12.83
N ALA A 130 16.91 -13.22 12.18
CA ALA A 130 17.92 -12.87 11.18
C ALA A 130 19.34 -12.82 11.79
N ALA A 131 19.48 -12.24 12.98
CA ALA A 131 20.77 -12.19 13.69
C ALA A 131 21.30 -13.59 14.04
N ARG A 132 20.43 -14.60 14.21
CA ARG A 132 20.82 -16.01 14.41
C ARG A 132 21.07 -16.77 13.09
N GLY A 133 20.96 -16.09 11.93
CA GLY A 133 21.15 -16.73 10.63
C GLY A 133 19.98 -17.60 10.16
N GLU A 134 18.77 -17.43 10.75
CA GLU A 134 17.59 -18.23 10.40
C GLU A 134 16.91 -17.79 9.10
N GLY A 135 17.37 -16.72 8.49
CA GLY A 135 16.86 -16.18 7.22
C GLY A 135 17.17 -14.70 7.08
N ARG A 136 16.72 -14.11 5.97
CA ARG A 136 16.92 -12.69 5.66
C ARG A 136 15.62 -11.90 5.82
N VAL A 137 15.68 -10.81 6.58
CA VAL A 137 14.58 -9.83 6.69
C VAL A 137 14.64 -8.86 5.52
N LEU A 138 13.51 -8.65 4.83
CA LEU A 138 13.40 -7.70 3.71
C LEU A 138 13.23 -6.25 4.18
N ASP A 139 12.63 -6.05 5.36
CA ASP A 139 12.44 -4.75 6.05
C ASP A 139 11.76 -3.68 5.19
N GLN A 140 10.46 -3.85 4.95
CA GLN A 140 9.66 -2.95 4.12
C GLN A 140 9.69 -1.48 4.53
N PHE A 141 10.09 -1.16 5.77
CA PHE A 141 10.12 0.21 6.31
C PHE A 141 11.45 0.93 6.07
N ASN A 142 12.53 0.18 5.83
CA ASN A 142 13.86 0.75 5.61
C ASN A 142 14.45 0.35 4.26
N ASN A 143 13.80 -0.54 3.52
CA ASN A 143 14.29 -1.05 2.24
C ASN A 143 14.04 -0.05 1.11
N PRO A 144 15.08 0.51 0.48
CA PRO A 144 14.95 1.48 -0.61
C PRO A 144 14.28 0.90 -1.87
N ASP A 145 14.27 -0.42 -2.01
CA ASP A 145 13.62 -1.09 -3.14
C ASP A 145 12.10 -1.02 -3.07
N ASN A 146 11.52 -0.77 -1.89
CA ASN A 146 10.09 -0.54 -1.73
C ASN A 146 9.63 0.71 -2.53
N PRO A 147 10.12 1.93 -2.27
CA PRO A 147 9.77 3.09 -3.10
C PRO A 147 10.29 2.98 -4.53
N LEU A 148 11.38 2.27 -4.79
CA LEU A 148 11.90 2.09 -6.15
C LEU A 148 10.88 1.39 -7.06
N GLY A 149 10.16 0.39 -6.57
CA GLY A 149 9.10 -0.27 -7.34
C GLY A 149 8.01 0.69 -7.79
N HIS A 150 7.62 1.63 -6.94
CA HIS A 150 6.63 2.66 -7.27
C HIS A 150 7.19 3.76 -8.18
N TYR A 151 8.44 4.13 -8.02
CA TYR A 151 9.13 5.06 -8.92
C TYR A 151 9.20 4.52 -10.35
N GLN A 152 9.54 3.24 -10.49
CA GLN A 152 9.71 2.61 -11.79
C GLN A 152 8.40 2.24 -12.50
N THR A 153 7.31 2.04 -11.75
CA THR A 153 6.06 1.51 -12.30
C THR A 153 4.86 2.42 -12.03
N THR A 154 4.47 2.61 -10.78
CA THR A 154 3.25 3.34 -10.40
C THR A 154 3.29 4.80 -10.86
N GLY A 155 4.40 5.49 -10.66
CA GLY A 155 4.57 6.89 -11.07
C GLY A 155 4.38 7.08 -12.59
N PRO A 156 5.14 6.38 -13.45
CA PRO A 156 4.95 6.42 -14.90
C PRO A 156 3.53 6.07 -15.36
N GLU A 157 2.94 5.00 -14.78
CA GLU A 157 1.58 4.60 -15.12
C GLU A 157 0.56 5.70 -14.80
N LEU A 158 0.62 6.29 -13.62
CA LEU A 158 -0.28 7.37 -13.19
C LEU A 158 -0.18 8.59 -14.12
N TRP A 159 1.04 9.00 -14.44
CA TRP A 159 1.29 10.13 -15.31
C TRP A 159 0.73 9.91 -16.72
N GLN A 160 1.04 8.75 -17.30
CA GLN A 160 0.57 8.39 -18.63
C GLN A 160 -0.95 8.21 -18.69
N GLN A 161 -1.52 7.47 -17.75
CA GLN A 161 -2.96 7.15 -17.72
C GLN A 161 -3.83 8.37 -17.41
N SER A 162 -3.31 9.37 -16.70
CA SER A 162 -3.99 10.67 -16.50
C SER A 162 -3.84 11.63 -17.67
N ASN A 163 -3.30 11.16 -18.81
CA ASN A 163 -2.97 11.98 -19.96
C ASN A 163 -2.06 13.17 -19.61
N GLN A 164 -1.14 13.00 -18.65
CA GLN A 164 -0.20 14.01 -18.19
C GLN A 164 -0.86 15.27 -17.61
N ARG A 165 -2.14 15.16 -17.18
CA ARG A 165 -2.93 16.29 -16.67
C ARG A 165 -3.04 16.33 -15.15
N MET A 166 -2.43 15.36 -14.44
CA MET A 166 -2.51 15.27 -12.99
C MET A 166 -1.95 16.53 -12.34
N THR A 167 -2.74 17.15 -11.46
CA THR A 167 -2.35 18.32 -10.66
C THR A 167 -2.06 17.96 -9.21
N HIS A 168 -2.71 16.92 -8.68
CA HIS A 168 -2.54 16.46 -7.31
C HIS A 168 -2.49 14.94 -7.26
N PHE A 169 -1.58 14.41 -6.47
CA PHE A 169 -1.48 12.99 -6.14
C PHE A 169 -1.75 12.77 -4.66
N VAL A 170 -2.69 11.92 -4.31
CA VAL A 170 -3.08 11.62 -2.92
C VAL A 170 -2.76 10.17 -2.58
N SER A 171 -1.97 9.96 -1.53
CA SER A 171 -1.56 8.63 -1.09
C SER A 171 -1.71 8.43 0.41
N SER A 172 -2.42 7.37 0.79
CA SER A 172 -2.46 6.89 2.17
C SER A 172 -1.07 6.43 2.64
N MET A 173 -0.60 6.91 3.78
CA MET A 173 0.75 6.67 4.29
C MET A 173 0.78 5.47 5.26
N GLY A 174 1.25 4.31 4.76
CA GLY A 174 1.64 3.15 5.57
C GLY A 174 3.15 3.08 5.73
N THR A 175 3.85 2.31 4.91
CA THR A 175 5.33 2.29 4.85
C THR A 175 5.93 3.54 4.24
N THR A 176 5.11 4.38 3.62
CA THR A 176 5.49 5.54 2.80
C THR A 176 6.12 5.21 1.44
N GLY A 177 6.29 3.94 1.09
CA GLY A 177 6.90 3.54 -0.18
C GLY A 177 6.20 4.09 -1.41
N THR A 178 4.86 4.03 -1.44
CA THR A 178 4.06 4.52 -2.58
C THR A 178 4.21 6.03 -2.77
N ILE A 179 4.02 6.80 -1.68
CA ILE A 179 4.10 8.27 -1.78
C ILE A 179 5.50 8.74 -2.13
N ASN A 180 6.54 8.08 -1.60
CA ASN A 180 7.93 8.43 -1.91
C ASN A 180 8.31 8.07 -3.34
N GLY A 181 7.98 6.86 -3.80
CA GLY A 181 8.32 6.43 -5.15
C GLY A 181 7.60 7.25 -6.23
N VAL A 182 6.28 7.41 -6.08
CA VAL A 182 5.47 8.23 -6.99
C VAL A 182 5.85 9.71 -6.85
N GLY A 183 5.97 10.22 -5.63
CA GLY A 183 6.36 11.61 -5.36
C GLY A 183 7.69 11.97 -6.01
N ARG A 184 8.70 11.12 -5.85
CA ARG A 184 10.01 11.30 -6.51
C ARG A 184 9.84 11.38 -8.04
N PHE A 185 9.15 10.42 -8.65
CA PHE A 185 8.92 10.42 -10.09
C PHE A 185 8.23 11.71 -10.56
N LEU A 186 7.18 12.13 -9.86
CA LEU A 186 6.42 13.31 -10.22
C LEU A 186 7.23 14.59 -10.06
N LYS A 187 7.99 14.74 -8.96
CA LYS A 187 8.80 15.93 -8.71
C LYS A 187 9.99 16.06 -9.70
N GLU A 188 10.57 14.94 -10.13
CA GLU A 188 11.60 14.95 -11.18
C GLU A 188 11.02 15.33 -12.56
N LEU A 189 9.76 14.98 -12.83
CA LEU A 189 9.11 15.22 -14.12
C LEU A 189 8.40 16.58 -14.18
N ASN A 190 7.65 16.93 -13.13
CA ASN A 190 6.86 18.15 -13.05
C ASN A 190 6.68 18.60 -11.59
N THR A 191 7.46 19.56 -11.15
CA THR A 191 7.40 20.09 -9.77
C THR A 191 6.09 20.77 -9.42
N GLY A 192 5.25 21.11 -10.39
CA GLY A 192 3.92 21.70 -10.17
C GLY A 192 2.86 20.72 -9.64
N VAL A 193 3.10 19.40 -9.76
CA VAL A 193 2.18 18.40 -9.19
C VAL A 193 2.31 18.38 -7.67
N GLN A 194 1.20 18.57 -6.96
CA GLN A 194 1.15 18.52 -5.51
C GLN A 194 1.05 17.06 -5.02
N VAL A 195 1.94 16.66 -4.15
CA VAL A 195 2.00 15.32 -3.54
C VAL A 195 1.46 15.40 -2.13
N ILE A 196 0.32 14.76 -1.89
CA ILE A 196 -0.42 14.87 -0.64
C ILE A 196 -0.43 13.53 0.09
N GLY A 197 0.12 13.52 1.30
CA GLY A 197 0.05 12.39 2.21
C GLY A 197 -1.28 12.35 2.96
N LEU A 198 -1.73 11.16 3.34
CA LEU A 198 -2.89 11.00 4.19
C LEU A 198 -2.55 10.08 5.36
N GLN A 199 -2.83 10.53 6.57
CA GLN A 199 -2.62 9.81 7.82
C GLN A 199 -3.89 9.81 8.69
N PRO A 200 -4.06 8.85 9.62
CA PRO A 200 -5.16 8.89 10.56
C PRO A 200 -5.09 10.15 11.44
N SER A 201 -6.21 10.78 11.72
CA SER A 201 -6.30 11.81 12.75
C SER A 201 -6.01 11.20 14.13
N GLU A 202 -5.68 12.03 15.10
CA GLU A 202 -5.47 11.58 16.47
C GLU A 202 -6.68 10.80 16.99
N GLY A 203 -6.44 9.65 17.61
CA GLY A 203 -7.49 8.75 18.10
C GLY A 203 -8.19 7.91 17.02
N SER A 204 -7.87 8.08 15.74
CA SER A 204 -8.42 7.27 14.65
C SER A 204 -7.50 6.09 14.30
N SER A 205 -8.11 4.95 13.95
CA SER A 205 -7.40 3.76 13.45
C SER A 205 -7.94 3.40 12.06
N ILE A 206 -7.08 3.49 11.04
CA ILE A 206 -7.44 3.13 9.67
C ILE A 206 -6.52 1.99 9.21
N PRO A 207 -7.06 0.81 8.89
CA PRO A 207 -6.24 -0.32 8.46
C PRO A 207 -5.34 0.04 7.27
N GLY A 208 -4.05 -0.31 7.38
CA GLY A 208 -3.06 -0.12 6.31
C GLY A 208 -2.35 1.24 6.31
N ILE A 209 -2.76 2.19 7.12
CA ILE A 209 -2.09 3.50 7.27
C ILE A 209 -1.81 3.80 8.75
N ARG A 210 -0.84 4.67 9.00
CA ARG A 210 -0.42 5.04 10.35
C ARG A 210 -0.10 6.52 10.46
N ARG A 211 -0.39 7.09 11.63
CA ARG A 211 0.25 8.31 12.10
C ARG A 211 1.54 7.89 12.80
N TRP A 212 2.67 8.18 12.19
CA TRP A 212 3.96 7.76 12.70
C TRP A 212 4.49 8.73 13.77
N PRO A 213 4.80 8.26 14.98
CA PRO A 213 5.64 9.02 15.89
C PRO A 213 7.04 9.25 15.29
N LEU A 214 7.66 10.40 15.57
CA LEU A 214 8.98 10.74 15.02
C LEU A 214 10.03 9.64 15.24
N ALA A 215 10.00 8.99 16.41
CA ALA A 215 10.94 7.93 16.77
C ALA A 215 10.77 6.63 15.92
N TYR A 216 9.65 6.47 15.23
CA TYR A 216 9.30 5.26 14.47
C TYR A 216 9.02 5.54 12.99
N LEU A 217 9.36 6.74 12.52
CA LEU A 217 9.22 7.07 11.10
C LEU A 217 9.94 6.02 10.24
N PRO A 218 9.31 5.54 9.15
CA PRO A 218 10.00 4.67 8.21
C PRO A 218 11.27 5.33 7.68
N GLY A 219 12.40 4.59 7.68
CA GLY A 219 13.68 5.12 7.20
C GLY A 219 13.67 5.50 5.72
N ILE A 220 12.72 4.95 4.96
CA ILE A 220 12.51 5.32 3.55
C ILE A 220 11.70 6.62 3.38
N TYR A 221 11.13 7.20 4.42
CA TYR A 221 10.29 8.40 4.30
C TYR A 221 11.10 9.64 3.90
N ARG A 222 10.63 10.32 2.87
CA ARG A 222 11.23 11.54 2.32
C ARG A 222 10.20 12.68 2.40
N PRO A 223 10.20 13.43 3.51
CA PRO A 223 9.25 14.54 3.70
C PRO A 223 9.40 15.65 2.66
N ASP A 224 10.59 15.81 2.09
CA ASP A 224 10.89 16.76 1.01
C ASP A 224 10.16 16.47 -0.32
N LEU A 225 9.60 15.27 -0.47
CA LEU A 225 8.79 14.88 -1.62
C LEU A 225 7.27 15.06 -1.40
N VAL A 226 6.85 15.49 -0.20
CA VAL A 226 5.45 15.59 0.21
C VAL A 226 5.12 17.05 0.48
N ASP A 227 4.18 17.61 -0.27
CA ASP A 227 3.83 19.03 -0.17
C ASP A 227 2.89 19.32 1.00
N ASP A 228 2.00 18.36 1.34
CA ASP A 228 1.06 18.48 2.47
C ASP A 228 0.64 17.11 3.00
N VAL A 229 0.14 17.08 4.24
CA VAL A 229 -0.37 15.87 4.89
C VAL A 229 -1.75 16.14 5.50
N ILE A 230 -2.75 15.42 5.02
CA ILE A 230 -4.14 15.53 5.46
C ILE A 230 -4.43 14.51 6.57
N ASP A 231 -4.99 14.97 7.66
CA ASP A 231 -5.54 14.12 8.71
C ASP A 231 -6.93 13.60 8.32
N MET A 232 -7.13 12.29 8.49
CA MET A 232 -8.35 11.58 8.12
C MET A 232 -8.96 10.86 9.32
N THR A 233 -10.24 11.10 9.59
CA THR A 233 -10.95 10.33 10.61
C THR A 233 -11.31 8.94 10.09
N GLN A 234 -11.33 7.96 11.01
CA GLN A 234 -11.79 6.60 10.67
C GLN A 234 -13.20 6.63 10.09
N LYS A 235 -14.11 7.39 10.71
CA LYS A 235 -15.50 7.53 10.27
C LYS A 235 -15.61 7.98 8.81
N GLU A 236 -14.91 9.04 8.45
CA GLU A 236 -14.96 9.58 7.09
C GLU A 236 -14.36 8.62 6.07
N ALA A 237 -13.26 7.93 6.42
CA ALA A 237 -12.67 6.92 5.56
C ALA A 237 -13.64 5.75 5.30
N GLU A 238 -14.34 5.28 6.33
CA GLU A 238 -15.35 4.21 6.21
C GLU A 238 -16.60 4.65 5.44
N GLU A 239 -17.12 5.85 5.70
CA GLU A 239 -18.27 6.41 4.98
C GLU A 239 -17.95 6.54 3.48
N THR A 240 -16.78 7.05 3.14
CA THR A 240 -16.34 7.19 1.75
C THR A 240 -16.10 5.83 1.10
N MET A 241 -15.53 4.86 1.81
CA MET A 241 -15.40 3.48 1.34
C MET A 241 -16.76 2.88 0.97
N ARG A 242 -17.77 3.04 1.82
CA ARG A 242 -19.14 2.58 1.53
C ARG A 242 -19.79 3.34 0.38
N ALA A 243 -19.55 4.66 0.29
CA ALA A 243 -20.03 5.47 -0.83
C ALA A 243 -19.41 5.05 -2.16
N LEU A 244 -18.13 4.71 -2.19
CA LEU A 244 -17.45 4.16 -3.37
C LEU A 244 -18.13 2.88 -3.85
N ALA A 245 -18.43 1.96 -2.95
CA ALA A 245 -19.12 0.71 -3.30
C ALA A 245 -20.55 0.97 -3.84
N ARG A 246 -21.33 1.80 -3.14
CA ARG A 246 -22.76 2.02 -3.44
C ARG A 246 -23.00 2.95 -4.63
N ARG A 247 -22.11 3.91 -4.87
CA ARG A 247 -22.32 4.96 -5.87
C ARG A 247 -21.43 4.82 -7.10
N GLU A 248 -20.23 4.28 -6.94
CA GLU A 248 -19.25 4.11 -8.04
C GLU A 248 -19.05 2.65 -8.44
N GLY A 249 -19.58 1.67 -7.66
CA GLY A 249 -19.36 0.25 -7.89
C GLY A 249 -17.94 -0.21 -7.55
N ILE A 250 -17.20 0.57 -6.77
CA ILE A 250 -15.80 0.29 -6.42
C ILE A 250 -15.73 -0.32 -5.03
N PHE A 251 -15.44 -1.62 -4.96
CA PHE A 251 -15.33 -2.37 -3.72
C PHE A 251 -13.88 -2.40 -3.24
N CYS A 252 -13.51 -1.52 -2.30
CA CYS A 252 -12.14 -1.30 -1.85
C CYS A 252 -12.02 -1.22 -0.32
N GLY A 253 -10.82 -1.27 0.24
CA GLY A 253 -10.58 -1.17 1.68
C GLY A 253 -10.69 0.24 2.26
N VAL A 254 -10.60 0.34 3.60
CA VAL A 254 -10.80 1.59 4.36
C VAL A 254 -9.77 2.66 3.99
N SER A 255 -8.49 2.28 3.81
CA SER A 255 -7.43 3.22 3.41
C SER A 255 -7.70 3.85 2.04
N SER A 256 -8.35 3.12 1.13
CA SER A 256 -8.80 3.63 -0.16
C SER A 256 -9.93 4.65 0.00
N GLY A 257 -10.89 4.38 0.90
CA GLY A 257 -11.92 5.33 1.28
C GLY A 257 -11.33 6.64 1.81
N GLY A 258 -10.34 6.54 2.71
CA GLY A 258 -9.61 7.70 3.22
C GLY A 258 -8.89 8.49 2.10
N ALA A 259 -8.18 7.80 1.20
CA ALA A 259 -7.49 8.45 0.08
C ALA A 259 -8.47 9.21 -0.83
N VAL A 260 -9.63 8.62 -1.12
CA VAL A 260 -10.67 9.28 -1.92
C VAL A 260 -11.32 10.44 -1.17
N ALA A 261 -11.58 10.31 0.12
CA ALA A 261 -12.09 11.42 0.93
C ALA A 261 -11.14 12.64 0.87
N GLY A 262 -9.84 12.40 1.03
CA GLY A 262 -8.82 13.44 0.85
C GLY A 262 -8.82 14.03 -0.56
N ALA A 263 -8.89 13.18 -1.58
CA ALA A 263 -8.94 13.62 -2.98
C ALA A 263 -10.19 14.48 -3.28
N LEU A 264 -11.35 14.13 -2.73
CA LEU A 264 -12.58 14.90 -2.87
C LEU A 264 -12.49 16.26 -2.19
N ARG A 265 -11.87 16.35 -1.00
CA ARG A 265 -11.61 17.64 -0.32
C ARG A 265 -10.72 18.55 -1.19
N ILE A 266 -9.65 18.00 -1.75
CA ILE A 266 -8.74 18.74 -2.64
C ILE A 266 -9.47 19.21 -3.89
N ALA A 267 -10.23 18.32 -4.55
CA ALA A 267 -11.00 18.66 -5.74
C ALA A 267 -12.06 19.74 -5.46
N GLN A 268 -12.69 19.71 -4.27
CA GLN A 268 -13.65 20.74 -3.87
C GLN A 268 -12.97 22.10 -3.67
N ALA A 269 -11.78 22.11 -3.09
CA ALA A 269 -11.02 23.34 -2.82
C ALA A 269 -10.32 23.92 -4.05
N ASN A 270 -10.09 23.12 -5.10
CA ASN A 270 -9.33 23.48 -6.29
C ASN A 270 -10.14 23.21 -7.57
N PRO A 271 -11.08 24.10 -7.95
CA PRO A 271 -11.87 23.93 -9.16
C PRO A 271 -11.03 23.70 -10.41
N GLY A 272 -11.43 22.73 -11.27
CA GLY A 272 -10.70 22.38 -12.49
C GLY A 272 -9.47 21.50 -12.28
N SER A 273 -9.18 21.05 -11.04
CA SER A 273 -8.05 20.17 -10.75
C SER A 273 -8.27 18.74 -11.25
N VAL A 274 -7.16 18.04 -11.53
CA VAL A 274 -7.12 16.61 -11.81
C VAL A 274 -6.41 15.93 -10.64
N VAL A 275 -7.20 15.32 -9.76
CA VAL A 275 -6.72 14.69 -8.52
C VAL A 275 -6.69 13.17 -8.68
N VAL A 276 -5.55 12.56 -8.43
CA VAL A 276 -5.38 11.10 -8.53
C VAL A 276 -5.12 10.51 -7.17
N ALA A 277 -5.89 9.48 -6.80
CA ALA A 277 -5.74 8.73 -5.54
C ALA A 277 -5.49 7.25 -5.79
N ILE A 278 -5.00 6.54 -4.76
CA ILE A 278 -4.73 5.10 -4.80
C ILE A 278 -5.84 4.33 -4.07
N ALA A 279 -6.50 3.39 -4.76
CA ALA A 279 -7.26 2.32 -4.14
C ALA A 279 -6.32 1.18 -3.79
N CYS A 280 -5.86 1.14 -2.54
CA CYS A 280 -4.74 0.30 -2.12
C CYS A 280 -5.01 -1.21 -2.23
N ASP A 281 -6.25 -1.65 -1.97
CA ASP A 281 -6.66 -3.05 -1.94
C ASP A 281 -8.17 -3.22 -2.16
N ARG A 282 -8.61 -4.48 -2.17
CA ARG A 282 -10.00 -4.87 -2.36
C ARG A 282 -10.76 -4.94 -1.04
N GLY A 283 -12.09 -4.71 -1.12
CA GLY A 283 -13.00 -4.72 0.02
C GLY A 283 -13.28 -6.13 0.59
N ASP A 284 -13.09 -7.19 -0.21
CA ASP A 284 -13.28 -8.57 0.21
C ASP A 284 -12.43 -8.98 1.43
N ARG A 285 -11.30 -8.31 1.66
CA ARG A 285 -10.43 -8.49 2.83
C ARG A 285 -10.99 -7.96 4.15
N TYR A 286 -12.12 -7.28 4.10
CA TYR A 286 -12.73 -6.59 5.25
C TYR A 286 -14.16 -7.06 5.52
N LEU A 287 -14.66 -8.10 4.83
CA LEU A 287 -16.03 -8.59 4.98
C LEU A 287 -16.33 -9.08 6.41
N SER A 288 -15.40 -9.84 7.01
CA SER A 288 -15.53 -10.32 8.39
C SER A 288 -15.53 -9.23 9.45
N THR A 289 -15.08 -8.04 9.11
CA THR A 289 -15.04 -6.90 10.06
C THR A 289 -16.39 -6.20 10.24
N GLY A 290 -17.40 -6.52 9.42
CA GLY A 290 -18.72 -5.89 9.47
C GLY A 290 -18.77 -4.44 8.97
N LEU A 291 -17.69 -3.87 8.47
CA LEU A 291 -17.59 -2.46 8.07
C LEU A 291 -18.53 -2.06 6.93
N TYR A 292 -19.00 -3.03 6.14
CA TYR A 292 -19.95 -2.81 5.04
C TYR A 292 -21.41 -2.98 5.44
N HIS A 293 -21.71 -3.43 6.66
CA HIS A 293 -23.07 -3.72 7.11
C HIS A 293 -23.80 -2.51 7.70
N GLN A 294 -23.16 -1.34 7.77
CA GLN A 294 -23.73 -0.10 8.33
C GLN A 294 -24.39 0.77 7.26
#